data_f22ed7b98ca4d8f7bbdf8612cf7708dd
#
_entry.id   f22ed7b98ca4d8f7bbdf8612cf7708dd
#
_cell.length_a   1.000
_cell.length_b   1.000
_cell.length_c   1.000
_cell.angle_alpha   90.00
_cell.angle_beta   90.00
_cell.angle_gamma   90.00
#
_symmetry.space_group_name_H-M   'P 1'
#
loop_
_entity.id
_entity.type
_entity.pdbx_description
1 polymer ?
#
loop_
_entity_poly.entity_id
_entity_poly.type
_entity_poly.pdbx_seq_one_letter_code
_entity_poly.pdbx_strand_id
1 'polypeptide(L)'
;MIHIGKYRRNNKNCFVEETEKYNAKNEPNLAKGDNFIGWHKSYNNKFIWLAHRMNEECIRITVSDEDGKSSHIELKDDFRHSDVSFVNLPDENMVIVSLSAGQDGSQDFCIAFIQNKLRIVHKFPQNLTYIFTFNKSALAVDFYTADFYKISSDDFQIESIKTYSIFENDALSNVWMINGSFGIFCTTEGKWYVFSLKTLELIDELAIEGISNYSDCCGINTLYQTRDELVFRHYELEDGEAAVDWISVDKLYLNKIIRDKLAKNNE
;
A
#
# COMPACT_ATOMS: atom_id res chain seq x y z
N MET A 1 -8.36 7.84 -22.57
CA MET A 1 -8.68 6.55 -21.92
C MET A 1 -7.77 5.45 -22.46
N ILE A 2 -7.27 4.60 -21.59
CA ILE A 2 -6.49 3.40 -21.92
C ILE A 2 -7.46 2.22 -21.97
N HIS A 3 -7.55 1.52 -23.11
CA HIS A 3 -8.44 0.38 -23.29
C HIS A 3 -7.68 -0.93 -23.20
N ILE A 4 -8.11 -1.81 -22.30
CA ILE A 4 -7.63 -3.19 -22.19
C ILE A 4 -8.50 -4.08 -23.08
N GLY A 5 -8.01 -4.40 -24.30
CA GLY A 5 -8.71 -5.27 -25.25
C GLY A 5 -8.29 -6.73 -25.21
N LYS A 6 -7.27 -7.09 -24.40
CA LYS A 6 -6.80 -8.46 -24.22
C LYS A 6 -6.81 -8.88 -22.77
N TYR A 7 -7.65 -9.83 -22.44
CA TYR A 7 -7.78 -10.38 -21.10
C TYR A 7 -8.30 -11.84 -21.18
N ARG A 8 -8.16 -12.55 -20.05
CA ARG A 8 -8.79 -13.86 -19.86
C ARG A 8 -9.92 -13.72 -18.88
N ARG A 9 -11.04 -14.38 -19.14
CA ARG A 9 -12.18 -14.44 -18.23
C ARG A 9 -12.30 -15.84 -17.65
N ASN A 10 -12.38 -15.96 -16.35
CA ASN A 10 -12.55 -17.20 -15.62
C ASN A 10 -13.73 -17.08 -14.65
N ASN A 11 -14.63 -18.02 -14.66
CA ASN A 11 -15.79 -18.09 -13.75
C ASN A 11 -15.47 -18.80 -12.41
N LYS A 12 -14.22 -19.16 -12.18
CA LYS A 12 -13.76 -19.77 -10.93
C LYS A 12 -12.60 -18.96 -10.39
N ASN A 13 -12.58 -18.79 -9.07
CA ASN A 13 -11.42 -18.23 -8.40
C ASN A 13 -10.22 -19.19 -8.59
N CYS A 14 -9.36 -18.88 -9.57
CA CYS A 14 -8.15 -19.64 -9.86
C CYS A 14 -6.96 -19.14 -9.02
N PHE A 15 -7.16 -18.06 -8.28
CA PHE A 15 -6.14 -17.40 -7.49
C PHE A 15 -6.38 -17.75 -6.03
N VAL A 16 -5.76 -18.84 -5.59
CA VAL A 16 -5.53 -19.03 -4.17
C VAL A 16 -4.48 -17.98 -3.81
N GLU A 17 -4.84 -17.01 -2.98
CA GLU A 17 -3.85 -16.24 -2.27
C GLU A 17 -2.91 -17.27 -1.63
N GLU A 18 -1.67 -17.37 -2.11
CA GLU A 18 -0.58 -17.84 -1.30
C GLU A 18 -0.38 -16.76 -0.22
N THR A 19 -1.29 -16.72 0.73
CA THR A 19 -0.99 -16.15 2.03
C THR A 19 0.23 -16.95 2.49
N GLU A 20 1.40 -16.31 2.50
CA GLU A 20 2.54 -16.85 3.22
C GLU A 20 2.00 -17.22 4.58
N LYS A 21 1.85 -18.54 4.80
CA LYS A 21 1.38 -19.05 6.08
C LYS A 21 2.40 -18.55 7.07
N TYR A 22 1.99 -17.60 7.88
CA TYR A 22 2.76 -17.06 8.99
C TYR A 22 3.37 -18.25 9.75
N ASN A 23 4.67 -18.41 9.58
CA ASN A 23 5.35 -19.53 10.18
C ASN A 23 5.79 -19.11 11.58
N ALA A 24 4.98 -19.41 12.59
CA ALA A 24 5.24 -19.11 13.99
C ALA A 24 6.63 -19.59 14.49
N LYS A 25 7.31 -20.48 13.75
CA LYS A 25 8.68 -20.90 14.01
C LYS A 25 9.74 -19.82 13.78
N ASN A 26 9.40 -18.74 13.06
CA ASN A 26 10.29 -17.62 12.80
C ASN A 26 10.08 -16.43 13.74
N GLU A 27 9.18 -16.56 14.71
CA GLU A 27 9.10 -15.55 15.77
C GLU A 27 10.42 -15.55 16.54
N PRO A 28 11.12 -14.41 16.61
CA PRO A 28 12.22 -14.29 17.54
C PRO A 28 11.71 -14.59 18.94
N ASN A 29 12.54 -15.23 19.79
CA ASN A 29 12.25 -15.46 21.21
C ASN A 29 12.25 -14.09 21.94
N LEU A 30 11.24 -13.31 21.64
CA LEU A 30 11.00 -12.01 22.26
C LEU A 30 10.40 -12.29 23.64
N ALA A 31 11.00 -11.72 24.65
CA ALA A 31 10.37 -11.69 25.97
C ALA A 31 9.02 -10.97 25.82
N LYS A 32 7.95 -11.76 25.68
CA LYS A 32 6.58 -11.26 25.68
C LYS A 32 6.28 -10.78 27.11
N GLY A 33 6.61 -9.51 27.36
CA GLY A 33 6.12 -8.82 28.56
C GLY A 33 4.66 -8.41 28.34
N ASP A 34 3.94 -8.12 29.41
CA ASP A 34 2.52 -7.74 29.38
C ASP A 34 2.20 -6.53 28.48
N ASN A 35 3.24 -5.77 28.08
CA ASN A 35 3.11 -4.52 27.31
C ASN A 35 3.55 -4.66 25.85
N PHE A 36 3.87 -5.88 25.39
CA PHE A 36 4.27 -6.11 24.00
C PHE A 36 3.06 -6.01 23.07
N ILE A 37 3.14 -5.17 22.03
CA ILE A 37 2.02 -4.90 21.12
C ILE A 37 2.35 -5.18 19.65
N GLY A 38 3.61 -5.38 19.27
CA GLY A 38 3.95 -5.73 17.91
C GLY A 38 5.45 -5.85 17.65
N TRP A 39 5.78 -6.48 16.55
CA TRP A 39 7.14 -6.61 16.07
C TRP A 39 7.20 -6.72 14.56
N HIS A 40 8.39 -6.42 14.02
CA HIS A 40 8.65 -6.52 12.60
C HIS A 40 10.12 -6.82 12.34
N LYS A 41 10.40 -7.48 11.22
CA LYS A 41 11.75 -7.83 10.80
C LYS A 41 12.02 -7.29 9.39
N SER A 42 13.15 -6.61 9.20
CA SER A 42 13.52 -6.12 7.86
C SER A 42 13.73 -7.27 6.87
N TYR A 43 13.64 -7.01 5.57
CA TYR A 43 13.75 -8.03 4.52
C TYR A 43 15.00 -8.89 4.60
N ASN A 44 16.16 -8.30 4.90
CA ASN A 44 17.42 -9.04 5.05
C ASN A 44 17.70 -9.50 6.48
N ASN A 45 16.70 -9.39 7.36
CA ASN A 45 16.80 -9.75 8.78
C ASN A 45 17.84 -8.97 9.59
N LYS A 46 18.32 -7.84 9.08
CA LYS A 46 19.32 -7.01 9.75
C LYS A 46 18.79 -6.24 10.94
N PHE A 47 17.50 -5.87 10.88
CA PHE A 47 16.86 -5.08 11.91
C PHE A 47 15.63 -5.78 12.44
N ILE A 48 15.47 -5.73 13.76
CA ILE A 48 14.25 -6.17 14.46
C ILE A 48 13.65 -4.95 15.14
N TRP A 49 12.41 -4.66 14.79
CA TRP A 49 11.62 -3.56 15.34
C TRP A 49 10.61 -4.11 16.33
N LEU A 50 10.49 -3.50 17.48
CA LEU A 50 9.61 -3.91 18.56
C LEU A 50 8.77 -2.73 19.04
N ALA A 51 7.51 -2.98 19.33
CA ALA A 51 6.61 -2.00 19.93
C ALA A 51 6.12 -2.49 21.29
N HIS A 52 6.25 -1.63 22.30
CA HIS A 52 5.77 -1.87 23.63
C HIS A 52 4.92 -0.69 24.12
N ARG A 53 3.76 -0.96 24.67
CA ARG A 53 2.97 0.05 25.35
C ARG A 53 3.57 0.35 26.72
N MET A 54 3.95 1.59 26.93
CA MET A 54 4.52 2.04 28.19
C MET A 54 3.44 2.48 29.18
N ASN A 55 2.39 3.15 28.68
CA ASN A 55 1.20 3.58 29.39
C ASN A 55 0.09 3.91 28.37
N GLU A 56 -1.03 4.46 28.80
CA GLU A 56 -2.17 4.77 27.94
C GLU A 56 -1.86 5.78 26.82
N GLU A 57 -0.82 6.61 26.98
CA GLU A 57 -0.49 7.70 26.05
C GLU A 57 0.89 7.53 25.40
N CYS A 58 1.59 6.41 25.62
CA CYS A 58 2.96 6.27 25.17
C CYS A 58 3.26 4.85 24.66
N ILE A 59 3.81 4.77 23.45
CA ILE A 59 4.32 3.56 22.84
C ILE A 59 5.82 3.72 22.62
N ARG A 60 6.61 2.76 23.08
CA ARG A 60 8.05 2.70 22.81
C ARG A 60 8.32 1.82 21.62
N ILE A 61 8.97 2.39 20.60
CA ILE A 61 9.52 1.65 19.47
C ILE A 61 11.01 1.42 19.74
N THR A 62 11.42 0.17 19.65
CA THR A 62 12.83 -0.23 19.80
C THR A 62 13.28 -0.90 18.52
N VAL A 63 14.48 -0.60 18.06
CA VAL A 63 15.17 -1.33 16.99
C VAL A 63 16.43 -1.97 17.53
N SER A 64 16.73 -3.18 17.04
CA SER A 64 18.02 -3.84 17.28
C SER A 64 18.59 -4.29 15.93
N ASP A 65 19.90 -4.07 15.72
CA ASP A 65 20.62 -4.58 14.56
C ASP A 65 21.20 -5.99 14.81
N GLU A 66 21.80 -6.57 13.77
CA GLU A 66 22.43 -7.89 13.82
C GLU A 66 23.63 -7.98 14.78
N ASP A 67 24.28 -6.85 15.08
CA ASP A 67 25.40 -6.73 16.03
C ASP A 67 24.89 -6.58 17.48
N GLY A 68 23.59 -6.56 17.71
CA GLY A 68 22.95 -6.37 19.01
C GLY A 68 22.94 -4.92 19.50
N LYS A 69 23.29 -3.95 18.66
CA LYS A 69 23.12 -2.54 18.98
C LYS A 69 21.64 -2.21 18.95
N SER A 70 21.17 -1.53 19.95
CA SER A 70 19.78 -1.16 20.06
C SER A 70 19.58 0.33 20.35
N SER A 71 18.45 0.84 19.93
CA SER A 71 17.99 2.19 20.21
C SER A 71 16.47 2.19 20.35
N HIS A 72 15.95 3.17 21.04
CA HIS A 72 14.50 3.31 21.19
C HIS A 72 14.07 4.76 21.05
N ILE A 73 12.78 4.93 20.75
CA ILE A 73 12.08 6.21 20.73
C ILE A 73 10.69 6.01 21.35
N GLU A 74 10.17 7.03 21.98
CA GLU A 74 8.82 7.03 22.52
C GLU A 74 7.92 7.87 21.63
N LEU A 75 6.81 7.28 21.22
CA LEU A 75 5.77 7.93 20.45
C LEU A 75 4.63 8.27 21.38
N LYS A 76 4.15 9.51 21.29
CA LYS A 76 2.94 9.92 21.98
C LYS A 76 1.74 9.34 21.26
N ASP A 77 0.90 8.65 21.97
CA ASP A 77 -0.32 8.04 21.48
C ASP A 77 -1.53 8.84 21.95
N ASP A 78 -1.93 9.81 21.12
CA ASP A 78 -3.01 10.75 21.46
C ASP A 78 -4.41 10.09 21.49
N PHE A 79 -4.55 8.89 20.89
CA PHE A 79 -5.85 8.21 20.69
C PHE A 79 -5.94 6.84 21.36
N ARG A 80 -4.97 6.44 22.17
CA ARG A 80 -4.92 5.12 22.83
C ARG A 80 -5.07 3.96 21.84
N HIS A 81 -4.31 4.00 20.75
CA HIS A 81 -4.36 3.01 19.71
C HIS A 81 -4.16 1.59 20.25
N SER A 82 -4.95 0.65 19.74
CA SER A 82 -4.91 -0.75 20.17
C SER A 82 -3.85 -1.57 19.46
N ASP A 83 -3.57 -1.23 18.20
CA ASP A 83 -2.69 -2.00 17.31
C ASP A 83 -1.54 -1.17 16.78
N VAL A 84 -0.42 -1.85 16.55
CA VAL A 84 0.75 -1.29 15.87
C VAL A 84 1.11 -2.16 14.68
N SER A 85 1.18 -1.56 13.52
CA SER A 85 1.72 -2.19 12.33
C SER A 85 3.02 -1.53 11.88
N PHE A 86 3.84 -2.31 11.17
CA PHE A 86 5.10 -1.84 10.61
C PHE A 86 5.12 -2.13 9.13
N VAL A 87 5.57 -1.18 8.34
CA VAL A 87 5.77 -1.37 6.90
C VAL A 87 7.21 -1.06 6.54
N ASN A 88 7.88 -2.05 5.96
CA ASN A 88 9.24 -1.88 5.45
C ASN A 88 9.29 -0.82 4.37
N LEU A 89 10.27 0.05 4.46
CA LEU A 89 10.70 0.88 3.35
C LEU A 89 11.86 0.22 2.61
N PRO A 90 12.20 0.66 1.40
CA PRO A 90 13.30 0.07 0.61
C PRO A 90 14.63 0.11 1.33
N ASP A 91 14.84 1.10 2.17
CA ASP A 91 15.97 1.15 3.10
C ASP A 91 15.62 0.37 4.37
N GLU A 92 16.39 -0.66 4.66
CA GLU A 92 16.12 -1.59 5.77
C GLU A 92 16.19 -0.96 7.14
N ASN A 93 16.90 0.17 7.27
CA ASN A 93 17.02 0.94 8.50
C ASN A 93 15.87 1.93 8.71
N MET A 94 14.84 1.89 7.86
CA MET A 94 13.67 2.76 7.95
C MET A 94 12.38 1.96 7.92
N VAL A 95 11.38 2.43 8.66
CA VAL A 95 10.06 1.80 8.75
C VAL A 95 8.99 2.85 8.88
N ILE A 96 7.81 2.60 8.33
CA ILE A 96 6.61 3.32 8.73
C ILE A 96 5.95 2.55 9.86
N VAL A 97 5.71 3.24 10.96
CA VAL A 97 4.97 2.73 12.12
C VAL A 97 3.59 3.36 12.09
N SER A 98 2.58 2.53 12.02
CA SER A 98 1.18 2.93 12.07
C SER A 98 0.56 2.49 13.38
N LEU A 99 0.06 3.46 14.15
CA LEU A 99 -0.70 3.24 15.38
C LEU A 99 -2.18 3.30 15.01
N SER A 100 -2.92 2.20 15.12
CA SER A 100 -4.31 2.09 14.70
C SER A 100 -5.28 2.05 15.88
N ALA A 101 -6.32 2.87 15.81
CA ALA A 101 -7.45 2.88 16.74
C ALA A 101 -8.74 2.31 16.10
N GLY A 102 -8.61 1.45 15.11
CA GLY A 102 -9.75 0.89 14.40
C GLY A 102 -10.49 1.96 13.59
N GLN A 103 -11.78 2.16 13.87
CA GLN A 103 -12.60 3.14 13.13
C GLN A 103 -12.24 4.61 13.44
N ASP A 104 -11.55 4.87 14.55
CA ASP A 104 -11.11 6.21 14.93
C ASP A 104 -9.86 6.67 14.16
N GLY A 105 -9.30 5.79 13.34
CA GLY A 105 -8.21 6.11 12.45
C GLY A 105 -6.85 5.58 12.87
N SER A 106 -5.79 6.10 12.25
CA SER A 106 -4.41 5.79 12.61
C SER A 106 -3.55 7.05 12.74
N GLN A 107 -2.41 6.89 13.37
CA GLN A 107 -1.37 7.90 13.46
C GLN A 107 -0.07 7.28 12.93
N ASP A 108 0.49 7.86 11.87
CA ASP A 108 1.56 7.26 11.11
C ASP A 108 2.86 8.04 11.20
N PHE A 109 3.96 7.32 11.40
CA PHE A 109 5.30 7.90 11.56
C PHE A 109 6.29 7.19 10.64
N CYS A 110 7.09 7.96 9.91
CA CYS A 110 8.31 7.45 9.30
C CYS A 110 9.44 7.54 10.32
N ILE A 111 10.04 6.41 10.67
CA ILE A 111 11.11 6.29 11.66
C ILE A 111 12.33 5.68 10.99
N ALA A 112 13.50 6.30 11.21
CA ALA A 112 14.77 5.82 10.69
C ALA A 112 15.78 5.54 11.80
N PHE A 113 16.59 4.49 11.61
CA PHE A 113 17.73 4.15 12.46
C PHE A 113 19.01 4.66 11.81
N ILE A 114 19.47 5.84 12.24
CA ILE A 114 20.60 6.56 11.66
C ILE A 114 21.67 6.79 12.74
N GLN A 115 22.90 6.41 12.45
CA GLN A 115 24.03 6.57 13.38
C GLN A 115 23.76 5.99 14.78
N ASN A 116 23.18 4.78 14.81
CA ASN A 116 22.80 4.08 16.03
C ASN A 116 21.74 4.81 16.90
N LYS A 117 20.93 5.67 16.29
CA LYS A 117 19.82 6.36 16.96
C LYS A 117 18.56 6.29 16.14
N LEU A 118 17.44 6.08 16.80
CA LEU A 118 16.13 6.24 16.18
C LEU A 118 15.76 7.71 16.10
N ARG A 119 15.17 8.09 14.97
CA ARG A 119 14.64 9.43 14.71
C ARG A 119 13.31 9.32 14.00
N ILE A 120 12.34 10.15 14.42
CA ILE A 120 11.16 10.42 13.60
C ILE A 120 11.63 11.31 12.46
N VAL A 121 11.51 10.81 11.24
CA VAL A 121 11.84 11.55 10.02
C VAL A 121 10.64 12.37 9.59
N HIS A 122 9.44 11.77 9.68
CA HIS A 122 8.20 12.42 9.33
C HIS A 122 7.04 11.89 10.19
N LYS A 123 6.10 12.77 10.54
CA LYS A 123 4.79 12.42 11.08
C LYS A 123 3.77 12.78 10.03
N PHE A 124 3.03 11.78 9.55
CA PHE A 124 1.99 12.02 8.56
C PHE A 124 0.78 12.71 9.22
N PRO A 125 0.11 13.60 8.50
CA PRO A 125 -0.99 14.38 9.08
C PRO A 125 -2.23 13.53 9.33
N GLN A 126 -2.39 12.43 8.59
CA GLN A 126 -3.53 11.51 8.65
C GLN A 126 -3.11 10.08 8.36
N ASN A 127 -4.09 9.20 8.31
CA ASN A 127 -3.94 7.76 8.19
C ASN A 127 -3.37 7.31 6.85
N LEU A 128 -2.27 6.58 6.86
CA LEU A 128 -1.74 5.92 5.68
C LEU A 128 -2.36 4.53 5.54
N THR A 129 -3.20 4.37 4.54
CA THR A 129 -3.87 3.07 4.29
C THR A 129 -3.04 2.18 3.38
N TYR A 130 -2.37 2.78 2.39
CA TYR A 130 -1.59 2.05 1.40
C TYR A 130 -0.15 2.49 1.43
N ILE A 131 0.76 1.52 1.52
CA ILE A 131 2.19 1.77 1.47
C ILE A 131 2.83 0.74 0.57
N PHE A 132 3.52 1.20 -0.45
CA PHE A 132 4.18 0.37 -1.46
C PHE A 132 5.63 0.78 -1.59
N THR A 133 6.51 -0.21 -1.72
CA THR A 133 7.93 0.04 -1.96
C THR A 133 8.28 -0.26 -3.42
N PHE A 134 9.07 0.60 -4.04
CA PHE A 134 9.52 0.44 -5.42
C PHE A 134 10.88 1.10 -5.65
N ASN A 135 11.79 0.38 -6.31
CA ASN A 135 13.16 0.83 -6.52
C ASN A 135 13.79 1.26 -5.17
N LYS A 136 14.17 2.53 -5.05
CA LYS A 136 14.70 3.15 -3.82
C LYS A 136 13.72 4.16 -3.22
N SER A 137 12.44 3.97 -3.41
CA SER A 137 11.40 4.89 -2.94
C SER A 137 10.23 4.12 -2.38
N ALA A 138 9.36 4.81 -1.67
CA ALA A 138 8.06 4.32 -1.27
C ALA A 138 6.96 5.26 -1.73
N LEU A 139 5.80 4.70 -2.05
CA LEU A 139 4.56 5.40 -2.19
C LEU A 139 3.73 5.14 -0.93
N ALA A 140 3.32 6.20 -0.25
CA ALA A 140 2.34 6.12 0.82
C ALA A 140 1.09 6.91 0.41
N VAL A 141 -0.09 6.45 0.80
CA VAL A 141 -1.36 7.08 0.42
C VAL A 141 -2.25 7.22 1.64
N ASP A 142 -2.69 8.44 1.90
CA ASP A 142 -3.74 8.72 2.87
C ASP A 142 -5.10 8.47 2.22
N PHE A 143 -5.87 7.56 2.79
CA PHE A 143 -7.18 7.18 2.25
C PHE A 143 -8.21 8.30 2.36
N TYR A 144 -8.17 9.10 3.42
CA TYR A 144 -9.22 10.11 3.69
C TYR A 144 -9.02 11.38 2.88
N THR A 145 -7.77 11.83 2.73
CA THR A 145 -7.46 13.01 1.91
C THR A 145 -7.19 12.65 0.46
N ALA A 146 -6.97 11.37 0.18
CA ALA A 146 -6.47 10.86 -1.10
C ALA A 146 -5.17 11.56 -1.54
N ASP A 147 -4.30 11.89 -0.58
CA ASP A 147 -2.97 12.41 -0.83
C ASP A 147 -1.98 11.28 -1.06
N PHE A 148 -1.21 11.40 -2.12
CA PHE A 148 -0.16 10.46 -2.51
C PHE A 148 1.20 11.05 -2.15
N TYR A 149 1.95 10.36 -1.30
CA TYR A 149 3.27 10.76 -0.82
C TYR A 149 4.33 9.89 -1.45
N LYS A 150 5.28 10.51 -2.14
CA LYS A 150 6.49 9.82 -2.58
C LYS A 150 7.61 10.10 -1.61
N ILE A 151 8.19 9.05 -1.06
CA ILE A 151 9.24 9.10 -0.04
C ILE A 151 10.53 8.57 -0.64
N SER A 152 11.61 9.38 -0.59
CA SER A 152 12.96 8.96 -0.96
C SER A 152 13.59 8.10 0.12
N SER A 153 14.35 7.07 -0.28
CA SER A 153 15.17 6.30 0.65
C SER A 153 16.54 6.93 0.91
N ASP A 154 17.00 7.81 0.05
CA ASP A 154 18.37 8.34 0.15
C ASP A 154 18.50 9.36 1.29
N ASP A 155 17.48 10.18 1.52
CA ASP A 155 17.46 11.23 2.54
C ASP A 155 16.23 11.16 3.46
N PHE A 156 15.38 10.17 3.28
CA PHE A 156 14.17 9.91 4.06
C PHE A 156 13.16 11.07 4.02
N GLN A 157 13.20 11.86 2.94
CA GLN A 157 12.30 13.00 2.80
C GLN A 157 11.09 12.66 1.90
N ILE A 158 10.01 13.39 2.11
CA ILE A 158 8.93 13.40 1.15
C ILE A 158 9.40 14.19 -0.07
N GLU A 159 9.57 13.48 -1.20
CA GLU A 159 9.97 14.09 -2.47
C GLU A 159 8.84 14.88 -3.10
N SER A 160 7.62 14.36 -2.98
CA SER A 160 6.43 14.98 -3.56
C SER A 160 5.15 14.53 -2.87
N ILE A 161 4.16 15.40 -2.89
CA ILE A 161 2.79 15.13 -2.48
C ILE A 161 1.90 15.46 -3.68
N LYS A 162 0.94 14.57 -3.97
CA LYS A 162 -0.02 14.76 -5.05
C LYS A 162 -1.42 14.46 -4.58
N THR A 163 -2.30 15.44 -4.76
CA THR A 163 -3.75 15.30 -4.66
C THR A 163 -4.35 15.42 -6.06
N TYR A 164 -5.24 14.51 -6.42
CA TYR A 164 -5.89 14.55 -7.73
C TYR A 164 -7.26 15.21 -7.61
N SER A 165 -7.58 16.12 -8.54
CA SER A 165 -8.87 16.81 -8.58
C SER A 165 -10.07 15.89 -8.75
N ILE A 166 -9.86 14.65 -9.18
CA ILE A 166 -10.89 13.61 -9.26
C ILE A 166 -11.55 13.42 -7.88
N PHE A 167 -10.78 13.51 -6.80
CA PHE A 167 -11.26 13.28 -5.43
C PHE A 167 -12.04 14.46 -4.83
N GLU A 168 -12.20 15.56 -5.56
CA GLU A 168 -13.15 16.62 -5.18
C GLU A 168 -14.62 16.17 -5.28
N ASN A 169 -14.89 15.19 -6.17
CA ASN A 169 -16.26 14.71 -6.44
C ASN A 169 -16.45 13.21 -6.24
N ASP A 170 -15.38 12.48 -5.95
CA ASP A 170 -15.40 11.03 -5.78
C ASP A 170 -14.35 10.67 -4.71
N ALA A 171 -14.47 9.54 -4.05
CA ALA A 171 -13.54 9.13 -3.02
C ALA A 171 -12.58 8.04 -3.54
N LEU A 172 -11.39 7.97 -2.94
CA LEU A 172 -10.47 6.88 -3.19
C LEU A 172 -11.04 5.57 -2.62
N SER A 173 -11.06 4.52 -3.42
CA SER A 173 -11.48 3.18 -2.99
C SER A 173 -10.29 2.26 -2.74
N ASN A 174 -9.30 2.24 -3.63
CA ASN A 174 -8.13 1.39 -3.49
C ASN A 174 -6.98 1.84 -4.39
N VAL A 175 -5.75 1.38 -4.07
CA VAL A 175 -4.52 1.66 -4.82
C VAL A 175 -3.70 0.40 -4.98
N TRP A 176 -3.07 0.22 -6.15
CA TRP A 176 -2.15 -0.88 -6.43
C TRP A 176 -0.97 -0.42 -7.27
N MET A 177 0.16 -1.11 -7.16
CA MET A 177 1.28 -0.96 -8.09
C MET A 177 1.21 -2.03 -9.19
N ILE A 178 1.31 -1.62 -10.45
CA ILE A 178 1.44 -2.55 -11.58
C ILE A 178 2.87 -3.10 -11.61
N ASN A 179 3.83 -2.20 -11.49
CA ASN A 179 5.27 -2.45 -11.51
C ASN A 179 6.02 -1.27 -10.86
N GLY A 180 7.34 -1.24 -10.95
CA GLY A 180 8.15 -0.12 -10.42
C GLY A 180 8.02 1.21 -11.16
N SER A 181 7.12 1.36 -12.14
CA SER A 181 6.94 2.59 -12.93
C SER A 181 5.53 3.15 -12.86
N PHE A 182 4.52 2.30 -12.72
CA PHE A 182 3.11 2.67 -12.79
C PHE A 182 2.30 2.10 -11.63
N GLY A 183 1.36 2.90 -11.14
CA GLY A 183 0.32 2.49 -10.21
C GLY A 183 -1.07 2.64 -10.84
N ILE A 184 -2.03 2.00 -10.20
CA ILE A 184 -3.46 2.11 -10.49
C ILE A 184 -4.17 2.50 -9.21
N PHE A 185 -5.14 3.38 -9.30
CA PHE A 185 -6.12 3.55 -8.24
C PHE A 185 -7.54 3.44 -8.79
N CYS A 186 -8.48 3.09 -7.94
CA CYS A 186 -9.88 3.18 -8.26
C CYS A 186 -10.62 4.09 -7.29
N THR A 187 -11.73 4.65 -7.77
CA THR A 187 -12.61 5.50 -7.00
C THR A 187 -13.83 4.71 -6.51
N THR A 188 -14.60 5.27 -5.60
CA THR A 188 -15.83 4.67 -5.08
C THR A 188 -16.92 4.55 -6.15
N GLU A 189 -16.87 5.40 -7.20
CA GLU A 189 -17.73 5.26 -8.40
C GLU A 189 -17.23 4.18 -9.38
N GLY A 190 -16.17 3.42 -9.03
CA GLY A 190 -15.66 2.32 -9.85
C GLY A 190 -14.84 2.75 -11.07
N LYS A 191 -14.39 4.00 -11.13
CA LYS A 191 -13.49 4.47 -12.18
C LYS A 191 -12.05 4.11 -11.83
N TRP A 192 -11.30 3.68 -12.84
CA TRP A 192 -9.92 3.22 -12.70
C TRP A 192 -8.97 4.17 -13.41
N TYR A 193 -7.87 4.52 -12.77
CA TYR A 193 -6.90 5.47 -13.28
C TYR A 193 -5.49 4.94 -13.14
N VAL A 194 -4.67 5.22 -14.16
CA VAL A 194 -3.23 4.90 -14.18
C VAL A 194 -2.43 6.15 -13.88
N PHE A 195 -1.44 6.05 -13.02
CA PHE A 195 -0.53 7.13 -12.67
C PHE A 195 0.93 6.70 -12.71
N SER A 196 1.83 7.67 -12.88
CA SER A 196 3.28 7.46 -12.87
C SER A 196 3.79 7.42 -11.44
N LEU A 197 4.51 6.37 -11.04
CA LEU A 197 5.20 6.33 -9.74
C LEU A 197 6.39 7.29 -9.66
N LYS A 198 6.93 7.68 -10.81
CA LYS A 198 8.07 8.61 -10.84
C LYS A 198 7.66 10.05 -10.51
N THR A 199 6.56 10.52 -11.12
CA THR A 199 6.12 11.92 -11.04
C THR A 199 4.83 12.12 -10.25
N LEU A 200 4.14 11.03 -9.90
CA LEU A 200 2.77 11.00 -9.36
C LEU A 200 1.74 11.66 -10.29
N GLU A 201 2.07 11.86 -11.57
CA GLU A 201 1.12 12.44 -12.52
C GLU A 201 0.14 11.39 -13.03
N LEU A 202 -1.11 11.81 -13.17
CA LEU A 202 -2.15 11.03 -13.80
C LEU A 202 -1.82 10.83 -15.29
N ILE A 203 -1.88 9.59 -15.75
CA ILE A 203 -1.62 9.25 -17.15
C ILE A 203 -2.93 9.24 -17.92
N ASP A 204 -3.88 8.40 -17.49
CA ASP A 204 -5.21 8.33 -18.11
C ASP A 204 -6.16 7.43 -17.31
N GLU A 205 -7.44 7.50 -17.65
CA GLU A 205 -8.46 6.55 -17.21
C GLU A 205 -8.27 5.19 -17.91
N LEU A 206 -8.56 4.10 -17.17
CA LEU A 206 -8.41 2.72 -17.62
C LEU A 206 -9.80 2.09 -17.76
N ALA A 207 -10.06 1.44 -18.89
CA ALA A 207 -11.27 0.66 -19.12
C ALA A 207 -10.93 -0.71 -19.71
N ILE A 208 -11.73 -1.72 -19.35
CA ILE A 208 -11.65 -3.07 -19.94
C ILE A 208 -12.76 -3.17 -20.97
N GLU A 209 -12.40 -3.47 -22.23
CA GLU A 209 -13.36 -3.54 -23.32
C GLU A 209 -14.42 -4.62 -23.08
N GLY A 210 -15.69 -4.24 -23.28
CA GLY A 210 -16.83 -5.14 -23.10
C GLY A 210 -17.21 -5.43 -21.65
N ILE A 211 -16.63 -4.69 -20.69
CA ILE A 211 -16.95 -4.82 -19.28
C ILE A 211 -17.31 -3.45 -18.73
N SER A 212 -18.44 -3.36 -18.04
CA SER A 212 -18.81 -2.15 -17.30
C SER A 212 -17.87 -2.00 -16.10
N ASN A 213 -17.32 -0.80 -15.93
CA ASN A 213 -16.45 -0.53 -14.80
C ASN A 213 -17.23 -0.52 -13.48
N TYR A 214 -18.43 0.07 -13.48
CA TYR A 214 -19.30 0.14 -12.32
C TYR A 214 -20.74 0.47 -12.69
N SER A 215 -21.68 -0.16 -12.01
CA SER A 215 -23.10 0.23 -11.90
C SER A 215 -23.68 -0.43 -10.64
N ASP A 216 -24.92 -0.13 -10.29
CA ASP A 216 -25.61 -0.78 -9.16
C ASP A 216 -25.74 -2.31 -9.32
N CYS A 217 -25.66 -2.80 -10.55
CA CYS A 217 -25.84 -4.22 -10.90
C CYS A 217 -24.57 -4.93 -11.35
N CYS A 218 -23.50 -4.20 -11.69
CA CYS A 218 -22.27 -4.80 -12.17
C CYS A 218 -21.06 -3.91 -11.88
N GLY A 219 -19.86 -4.48 -11.88
CA GLY A 219 -18.64 -3.70 -11.74
C GLY A 219 -17.39 -4.49 -11.40
N ILE A 220 -16.30 -3.76 -11.38
CA ILE A 220 -15.00 -4.26 -10.92
C ILE A 220 -14.77 -3.70 -9.52
N ASN A 221 -14.75 -4.57 -8.51
CA ASN A 221 -14.67 -4.10 -7.12
C ASN A 221 -13.38 -4.49 -6.38
N THR A 222 -12.55 -5.34 -6.96
CA THR A 222 -11.33 -5.81 -6.29
C THR A 222 -10.26 -6.13 -7.33
N LEU A 223 -9.02 -5.83 -7.00
CA LEU A 223 -7.86 -6.19 -7.80
C LEU A 223 -6.93 -7.07 -6.96
N TYR A 224 -6.54 -8.19 -7.53
CA TYR A 224 -5.45 -9.03 -7.03
C TYR A 224 -4.28 -8.97 -8.01
N GLN A 225 -3.10 -9.33 -7.55
CA GLN A 225 -1.96 -9.44 -8.46
C GLN A 225 -1.12 -10.66 -8.17
N THR A 226 -0.69 -11.27 -9.26
CA THR A 226 0.37 -12.27 -9.27
C THR A 226 1.66 -11.63 -9.78
N ARG A 227 2.72 -12.42 -9.93
CA ARG A 227 3.95 -11.97 -10.55
C ARG A 227 3.72 -11.36 -11.95
N ASP A 228 2.90 -12.00 -12.76
CA ASP A 228 2.77 -11.71 -14.19
C ASP A 228 1.43 -11.10 -14.60
N GLU A 229 0.42 -11.12 -13.71
CA GLU A 229 -0.94 -10.70 -14.04
C GLU A 229 -1.55 -9.79 -12.97
N LEU A 230 -2.43 -8.89 -13.43
CA LEU A 230 -3.45 -8.23 -12.62
C LEU A 230 -4.76 -8.99 -12.79
N VAL A 231 -5.46 -9.21 -11.70
CA VAL A 231 -6.70 -9.98 -11.68
C VAL A 231 -7.80 -9.17 -11.05
N PHE A 232 -8.74 -8.76 -11.86
CA PHE A 232 -9.90 -8.00 -11.44
C PHE A 232 -11.04 -8.96 -11.10
N ARG A 233 -11.68 -8.75 -9.97
CA ARG A 233 -12.95 -9.40 -9.66
C ARG A 233 -14.06 -8.57 -10.27
N HIS A 234 -14.75 -9.16 -11.22
CA HIS A 234 -15.94 -8.58 -11.84
C HIS A 234 -17.19 -9.28 -11.32
N TYR A 235 -18.25 -8.54 -11.06
CA TYR A 235 -19.52 -9.08 -10.65
C TYR A 235 -20.65 -8.49 -11.51
N GLU A 236 -21.67 -9.31 -11.75
CA GLU A 236 -22.93 -8.90 -12.37
C GLU A 236 -24.08 -9.47 -11.52
N LEU A 237 -25.13 -8.70 -11.36
CA LEU A 237 -26.38 -9.15 -10.74
C LEU A 237 -27.34 -9.55 -11.85
N GLU A 238 -27.56 -10.85 -12.01
CA GLU A 238 -28.55 -11.41 -12.91
C GLU A 238 -29.69 -12.01 -12.07
N ASP A 239 -30.93 -11.54 -12.26
CA ASP A 239 -32.13 -12.03 -11.57
C ASP A 239 -32.01 -12.10 -10.03
N GLY A 240 -31.21 -11.21 -9.43
CA GLY A 240 -30.98 -11.14 -7.99
C GLY A 240 -29.89 -12.09 -7.47
N GLU A 241 -29.23 -12.84 -8.34
CA GLU A 241 -28.06 -13.63 -8.02
C GLU A 241 -26.78 -12.97 -8.53
N ALA A 242 -25.73 -12.97 -7.73
CA ALA A 242 -24.45 -12.40 -8.12
C ALA A 242 -23.63 -13.42 -8.93
N ALA A 243 -23.46 -13.16 -10.22
CA ALA A 243 -22.46 -13.83 -11.03
C ALA A 243 -21.10 -13.17 -10.81
N VAL A 244 -20.07 -13.95 -10.55
CA VAL A 244 -18.70 -13.47 -10.32
C VAL A 244 -17.75 -14.06 -11.32
N ASP A 245 -17.08 -13.20 -12.07
CA ASP A 245 -16.01 -13.52 -12.98
C ASP A 245 -14.68 -12.99 -12.47
N TRP A 246 -13.61 -13.60 -12.97
CA TRP A 246 -12.25 -13.16 -12.75
C TRP A 246 -11.61 -12.79 -14.09
N ILE A 247 -11.13 -11.55 -14.19
CA ILE A 247 -10.55 -11.00 -15.41
C ILE A 247 -9.07 -10.82 -15.19
N SER A 248 -8.27 -11.62 -15.90
CA SER A 248 -6.80 -11.57 -15.82
C SER A 248 -6.22 -10.79 -16.98
N VAL A 249 -5.37 -9.82 -16.65
CA VAL A 249 -4.65 -8.98 -17.59
C VAL A 249 -3.16 -9.16 -17.41
N ASP A 250 -2.46 -9.52 -18.50
CA ASP A 250 -1.01 -9.64 -18.51
C ASP A 250 -0.33 -8.27 -18.24
N LYS A 251 0.59 -8.23 -17.27
CA LYS A 251 1.28 -6.99 -16.88
C LYS A 251 2.20 -6.43 -17.95
N LEU A 252 2.82 -7.28 -18.77
CA LEU A 252 3.69 -6.83 -19.87
C LEU A 252 2.85 -6.18 -20.97
N TYR A 253 1.69 -6.78 -21.31
CA TYR A 253 0.74 -6.19 -22.23
C TYR A 253 0.24 -4.85 -21.72
N LEU A 254 -0.21 -4.77 -20.46
CA LEU A 254 -0.69 -3.52 -19.86
C LEU A 254 0.41 -2.44 -19.87
N ASN A 255 1.63 -2.80 -19.49
CA ASN A 255 2.76 -1.89 -19.49
C ASN A 255 3.06 -1.34 -20.89
N LYS A 256 2.91 -2.18 -21.92
CA LYS A 256 3.08 -1.76 -23.31
C LYS A 256 2.04 -0.71 -23.71
N ILE A 257 0.74 -0.97 -23.48
CA ILE A 257 -0.31 -0.03 -23.88
C ILE A 257 -0.23 1.30 -23.12
N ILE A 258 0.21 1.30 -21.86
CA ILE A 258 0.46 2.54 -21.10
C ILE A 258 1.60 3.34 -21.74
N ARG A 259 2.71 2.69 -22.10
CA ARG A 259 3.84 3.37 -22.74
C ARG A 259 3.50 3.91 -24.14
N ASP A 260 2.74 3.15 -24.92
CA ASP A 260 2.27 3.58 -26.24
C ASP A 260 1.36 4.82 -26.14
N LYS A 261 0.55 4.91 -25.06
CA LYS A 261 -0.26 6.09 -24.77
C LYS A 261 0.59 7.30 -24.38
N LEU A 262 1.60 7.12 -23.52
CA LEU A 262 2.51 8.18 -23.14
C LEU A 262 3.32 8.71 -24.35
N ALA A 263 3.75 7.85 -25.25
CA ALA A 263 4.46 8.28 -26.46
C ALA A 263 3.59 9.17 -27.34
N LYS A 264 2.31 8.83 -27.54
CA LYS A 264 1.35 9.64 -28.32
C LYS A 264 0.99 10.98 -27.69
N ASN A 265 1.09 11.11 -26.37
CA ASN A 265 0.80 12.38 -25.70
C ASN A 265 1.99 13.35 -25.77
N ASN A 266 3.18 12.89 -26.16
CA ASN A 266 4.40 13.69 -26.31
C ASN A 266 4.67 14.10 -27.76
N GLU A 267 3.86 13.66 -28.73
CA GLU A 267 3.81 14.11 -30.12
C GLU A 267 2.82 15.27 -30.31
#